data_ad15e23ca05290eea6c610eaccc64321
#
_entry.id   ad15e23ca05290eea6c610eaccc64321
#
_cell.length_a   1.000
_cell.length_b   1.000
_cell.length_c   1.000
_cell.angle_alpha   90.00
_cell.angle_beta   90.00
_cell.angle_gamma   90.00
#
_symmetry.space_group_name_H-M   'P 1'
#
loop_
_entity.id
_entity.type
_entity.pdbx_description
1 polymer ?
#
loop_
_entity_poly.entity_id
_entity_poly.type
_entity_poly.pdbx_seq_one_letter_code
_entity_poly.pdbx_strand_id
1 'polypeptide(L)'
;YAVYEPCLFAACCPAQSIRLIPGYLLNSVLKSGENDLAVLGYGPSVITTTLPSGEKVAIEERTDYPFSGKIEFAISSVGGWRGNLRLRRPAWTTDLCLKKNGVACPVAESNGWLTVAGPWKEDVLSVSFGMKPVAKVAPDEFSAEPFRAVELGPLVFAQRIEEAWTEVPPVKPSSPLPKGWTWYEARPAQPPKHYAMPLSTAFGKGTVRVKRTPNADYPWENPPVRLVVPLVRASAAYPVDPELQQHTPLPLANPVPADIGATPEDVEFVPVGVTNLRLTCFPLAVRP
;
A
#
# COMPACT_ATOMS: atom_id res chain seq x y z
N TYR A 1 7.80 20.75 5.20
CA TYR A 1 7.71 20.48 6.65
C TYR A 1 6.30 20.00 6.95
N ALA A 2 6.15 19.16 7.98
CA ALA A 2 4.84 18.76 8.46
C ALA A 2 4.70 19.21 9.93
N VAL A 3 3.64 19.94 10.22
CA VAL A 3 3.27 20.30 11.59
C VAL A 3 2.12 19.39 12.00
N TYR A 4 2.29 18.69 13.10
CA TYR A 4 1.31 17.78 13.68
C TYR A 4 0.69 18.44 14.90
N GLU A 5 -0.58 18.79 14.76
CA GLU A 5 -1.38 19.38 15.81
C GLU A 5 -2.49 18.44 16.27
N PRO A 6 -2.84 18.44 17.56
CA PRO A 6 -4.03 17.74 18.02
C PRO A 6 -5.29 18.33 17.39
N CYS A 7 -6.09 17.48 16.78
CA CYS A 7 -7.37 17.89 16.20
C CYS A 7 -8.44 17.97 17.31
N LEU A 8 -8.71 19.17 17.82
CA LEU A 8 -9.66 19.39 18.91
C LEU A 8 -11.10 19.66 18.44
N PHE A 9 -11.29 19.91 17.16
CA PHE A 9 -12.62 20.19 16.62
C PHE A 9 -13.21 18.92 16.00
N ALA A 10 -14.54 18.88 15.96
CA ALA A 10 -15.29 17.83 15.28
C ALA A 10 -15.06 17.90 13.78
N ALA A 11 -13.80 17.73 13.38
CA ALA A 11 -13.42 17.61 11.98
C ALA A 11 -14.00 16.31 11.41
N CYS A 12 -14.55 16.40 10.20
CA CYS A 12 -15.12 15.24 9.51
C CYS A 12 -14.09 14.11 9.35
N CYS A 13 -12.80 14.44 9.13
CA CYS A 13 -11.75 13.46 8.87
C CYS A 13 -11.48 12.50 10.04
N PRO A 14 -11.26 12.92 11.29
CA PRO A 14 -11.13 12.00 12.42
C PRO A 14 -12.35 11.14 12.64
N ALA A 15 -13.56 11.72 12.55
CA ALA A 15 -14.81 10.99 12.72
C ALA A 15 -15.01 9.91 11.62
N GLN A 16 -14.63 10.21 10.38
CA GLN A 16 -14.70 9.23 9.29
C GLN A 16 -13.62 8.17 9.41
N SER A 17 -12.42 8.51 9.87
CA SER A 17 -11.34 7.55 10.08
C SER A 17 -11.72 6.47 11.11
N ILE A 18 -12.41 6.86 12.20
CA ILE A 18 -12.92 5.92 13.20
C ILE A 18 -13.94 4.93 12.59
N ARG A 19 -14.72 5.36 11.59
CA ARG A 19 -15.72 4.51 10.91
C ARG A 19 -15.11 3.63 9.82
N LEU A 20 -14.01 4.10 9.20
CA LEU A 20 -13.40 3.42 8.05
C LEU A 20 -12.91 2.02 8.41
N ILE A 21 -12.20 1.87 9.53
CA ILE A 21 -11.62 0.60 9.95
C ILE A 21 -12.69 -0.44 10.26
N PRO A 22 -13.69 -0.17 11.15
CA PRO A 22 -14.79 -1.11 11.35
C PRO A 22 -15.59 -1.36 10.07
N GLY A 23 -15.82 -0.34 9.25
CA GLY A 23 -16.51 -0.48 7.97
C GLY A 23 -15.76 -1.41 7.01
N TYR A 24 -14.45 -1.32 6.93
CA TYR A 24 -13.63 -2.23 6.13
C TYR A 24 -13.74 -3.68 6.64
N LEU A 25 -13.60 -3.90 7.94
CA LEU A 25 -13.69 -5.23 8.56
C LEU A 25 -15.08 -5.86 8.34
N LEU A 26 -16.15 -5.10 8.59
CA LEU A 26 -17.53 -5.58 8.43
C LEU A 26 -17.90 -5.91 6.99
N ASN A 27 -17.23 -5.29 6.01
CA ASN A 27 -17.48 -5.50 4.59
C ASN A 27 -16.38 -6.32 3.90
N SER A 28 -15.42 -6.86 4.62
CA SER A 28 -14.35 -7.69 4.03
C SER A 28 -14.89 -8.97 3.41
N VAL A 29 -15.96 -9.55 3.99
CA VAL A 29 -16.66 -10.71 3.45
C VAL A 29 -18.16 -10.45 3.44
N LEU A 30 -18.78 -10.68 2.30
CA LEU A 30 -20.23 -10.47 2.09
C LEU A 30 -20.91 -11.78 1.72
N LYS A 31 -22.19 -11.89 2.10
CA LYS A 31 -23.06 -12.93 1.56
C LYS A 31 -23.45 -12.56 0.12
N SER A 32 -23.39 -13.53 -0.76
CA SER A 32 -23.71 -13.37 -2.19
C SER A 32 -24.74 -14.42 -2.60
N GLY A 33 -25.97 -13.98 -2.85
CA GLY A 33 -27.09 -14.90 -3.06
C GLY A 33 -27.43 -15.70 -1.79
N GLU A 34 -27.98 -16.89 -1.97
CA GLU A 34 -28.44 -17.71 -0.85
C GLU A 34 -27.33 -18.50 -0.15
N ASN A 35 -26.30 -18.94 -0.92
CA ASN A 35 -25.30 -19.87 -0.43
C ASN A 35 -23.85 -19.43 -0.65
N ASP A 36 -23.58 -18.34 -1.33
CA ASP A 36 -22.22 -17.92 -1.67
C ASP A 36 -21.67 -16.89 -0.67
N LEU A 37 -20.37 -16.90 -0.51
CA LEU A 37 -19.61 -15.86 0.20
C LEU A 37 -18.62 -15.18 -0.76
N ALA A 38 -18.48 -13.87 -0.63
CA ALA A 38 -17.58 -13.05 -1.43
C ALA A 38 -16.58 -12.30 -0.54
N VAL A 39 -15.28 -12.57 -0.71
CA VAL A 39 -14.18 -11.88 -0.04
C VAL A 39 -13.77 -10.68 -0.89
N LEU A 40 -13.99 -9.48 -0.36
CA LEU A 40 -13.68 -8.20 -1.02
C LEU A 40 -12.33 -7.64 -0.61
N GLY A 41 -11.96 -7.79 0.65
CA GLY A 41 -10.71 -7.31 1.22
C GLY A 41 -9.96 -8.43 1.90
N TYR A 42 -8.64 -8.35 1.91
CA TYR A 42 -7.77 -9.35 2.51
C TYR A 42 -7.09 -8.80 3.76
N GLY A 43 -7.03 -9.63 4.81
CA GLY A 43 -6.36 -9.32 6.07
C GLY A 43 -6.62 -10.39 7.12
N PRO A 44 -5.73 -10.55 8.12
CA PRO A 44 -5.92 -11.54 9.17
C PRO A 44 -7.28 -11.36 9.85
N SER A 45 -8.14 -12.35 9.75
CA SER A 45 -9.51 -12.25 10.26
C SER A 45 -10.14 -13.61 10.54
N VAL A 46 -11.14 -13.63 11.40
CA VAL A 46 -12.00 -14.79 11.65
C VAL A 46 -13.45 -14.36 11.40
N ILE A 47 -14.09 -15.02 10.47
CA ILE A 47 -15.46 -14.76 10.06
C ILE A 47 -16.32 -15.96 10.41
N THR A 48 -17.39 -15.73 11.16
CA THR A 48 -18.44 -16.72 11.39
C THR A 48 -19.78 -16.18 10.93
N THR A 49 -20.51 -16.97 10.17
CA THR A 49 -21.81 -16.53 9.65
C THR A 49 -22.78 -17.70 9.50
N THR A 50 -24.06 -17.38 9.53
CA THR A 50 -25.11 -18.30 9.08
C THR A 50 -25.63 -17.79 7.76
N LEU A 51 -25.59 -18.64 6.75
CA LEU A 51 -26.10 -18.33 5.40
C LEU A 51 -27.64 -18.32 5.40
N PRO A 52 -28.28 -17.67 4.40
CA PRO A 52 -29.73 -17.73 4.25
C PRO A 52 -30.29 -19.16 4.14
N SER A 53 -29.51 -20.09 3.61
CA SER A 53 -29.83 -21.53 3.58
C SER A 53 -29.82 -22.23 4.94
N GLY A 54 -29.39 -21.54 5.99
CA GLY A 54 -29.25 -22.07 7.35
C GLY A 54 -27.89 -22.70 7.66
N GLU A 55 -27.00 -22.84 6.71
CA GLU A 55 -25.66 -23.39 6.90
C GLU A 55 -24.78 -22.43 7.73
N LYS A 56 -24.04 -22.98 8.69
CA LYS A 56 -23.06 -22.25 9.49
C LYS A 56 -21.67 -22.46 8.90
N VAL A 57 -21.02 -21.34 8.57
CA VAL A 57 -19.68 -21.33 7.97
C VAL A 57 -18.77 -20.50 8.85
N ALA A 58 -17.56 -21.01 9.11
CA ALA A 58 -16.47 -20.26 9.70
C ALA A 58 -15.28 -20.25 8.72
N ILE A 59 -14.65 -19.08 8.55
CA ILE A 59 -13.47 -18.88 7.73
C ILE A 59 -12.44 -18.15 8.58
N GLU A 60 -11.27 -18.73 8.73
CA GLU A 60 -10.10 -18.05 9.29
C GLU A 60 -9.17 -17.68 8.13
N GLU A 61 -8.93 -16.39 7.97
CA GLU A 61 -8.01 -15.86 6.97
C GLU A 61 -6.64 -15.56 7.61
N ARG A 62 -5.61 -16.26 7.15
CA ARG A 62 -4.23 -16.15 7.60
C ARG A 62 -3.38 -15.54 6.51
N THR A 63 -2.82 -14.38 6.76
CA THR A 63 -2.04 -13.65 5.75
C THR A 63 -1.19 -12.53 6.35
N ASP A 64 -0.08 -12.19 5.69
CA ASP A 64 0.69 -10.97 5.91
C ASP A 64 0.32 -9.87 4.88
N TYR A 65 -0.87 -9.94 4.28
CA TYR A 65 -1.34 -8.89 3.39
C TYR A 65 -1.44 -7.55 4.13
N PRO A 66 -0.98 -6.44 3.57
CA PRO A 66 -0.62 -6.18 2.17
C PRO A 66 0.87 -6.41 1.81
N PHE A 67 1.70 -6.91 2.72
CA PHE A 67 3.13 -7.10 2.48
C PHE A 67 3.45 -8.38 1.70
N SER A 68 2.52 -9.33 1.71
CA SER A 68 2.58 -10.58 0.96
C SER A 68 1.28 -10.79 0.18
N GLY A 69 1.37 -11.41 -0.99
CA GLY A 69 0.21 -11.87 -1.76
C GLY A 69 -0.24 -13.28 -1.42
N LYS A 70 0.32 -13.90 -0.36
CA LYS A 70 -0.07 -15.25 0.07
C LYS A 70 -1.18 -15.15 1.12
N ILE A 71 -2.26 -15.88 0.90
CA ILE A 71 -3.44 -15.90 1.74
C ILE A 71 -3.87 -17.35 1.92
N GLU A 72 -4.18 -17.73 3.14
CA GLU A 72 -4.73 -19.03 3.47
C GLU A 72 -6.08 -18.85 4.14
N PHE A 73 -7.09 -19.53 3.63
CA PHE A 73 -8.43 -19.60 4.21
C PHE A 73 -8.63 -21.00 4.78
N ALA A 74 -8.68 -21.11 6.10
CA ALA A 74 -9.15 -22.32 6.78
C ALA A 74 -10.67 -22.22 6.90
N ILE A 75 -11.38 -23.13 6.25
CA ILE A 75 -12.84 -23.10 6.10
C ILE A 75 -13.42 -24.28 6.83
N SER A 76 -14.35 -24.02 7.75
CA SER A 76 -15.11 -25.08 8.43
C SER A 76 -16.61 -24.87 8.30
N SER A 77 -17.35 -25.97 8.13
CA SER A 77 -18.81 -25.96 8.05
C SER A 77 -19.40 -27.25 8.61
N VAL A 78 -20.29 -27.11 9.57
CA VAL A 78 -21.03 -28.24 10.13
C VAL A 78 -22.09 -28.70 9.12
N GLY A 79 -21.95 -29.90 8.59
CA GLY A 79 -22.85 -30.42 7.56
C GLY A 79 -22.32 -30.29 6.14
N GLY A 80 -21.34 -29.43 5.90
CA GLY A 80 -20.70 -29.23 4.60
C GLY A 80 -21.40 -28.15 3.76
N TRP A 81 -20.76 -26.99 3.65
CA TRP A 81 -21.25 -25.89 2.84
C TRP A 81 -21.03 -26.18 1.34
N ARG A 82 -22.08 -26.06 0.53
CA ARG A 82 -22.05 -26.36 -0.92
C ARG A 82 -22.01 -25.11 -1.81
N GLY A 83 -21.97 -23.91 -1.23
CA GLY A 83 -21.87 -22.66 -1.97
C GLY A 83 -20.47 -22.39 -2.53
N ASN A 84 -20.37 -21.30 -3.25
CA ASN A 84 -19.12 -20.85 -3.84
C ASN A 84 -18.42 -19.86 -2.91
N LEU A 85 -17.08 -19.97 -2.83
CA LEU A 85 -16.24 -18.90 -2.28
C LEU A 85 -15.73 -18.05 -3.45
N ARG A 86 -16.12 -16.79 -3.46
CA ARG A 86 -15.71 -15.81 -4.47
C ARG A 86 -14.65 -14.91 -3.89
N LEU A 87 -13.54 -14.77 -4.57
CA LEU A 87 -12.39 -13.97 -4.14
C LEU A 87 -12.18 -12.84 -5.15
N ARG A 88 -12.07 -11.60 -4.66
CA ARG A 88 -11.71 -10.48 -5.53
C ARG A 88 -10.28 -10.66 -6.02
N ARG A 89 -10.07 -10.67 -7.34
CA ARG A 89 -8.73 -10.65 -7.92
C ARG A 89 -8.21 -9.22 -8.01
N PRO A 90 -7.12 -8.85 -7.31
CA PRO A 90 -6.53 -7.53 -7.46
C PRO A 90 -5.95 -7.32 -8.87
N ALA A 91 -6.16 -6.13 -9.45
CA ALA A 91 -5.69 -5.82 -10.80
C ALA A 91 -4.15 -5.83 -10.96
N TRP A 92 -3.41 -5.66 -9.88
CA TRP A 92 -1.94 -5.73 -9.87
C TRP A 92 -1.37 -7.16 -9.88
N THR A 93 -2.22 -8.19 -9.74
CA THR A 93 -1.78 -9.59 -9.69
C THR A 93 -1.09 -9.99 -10.99
N THR A 94 0.16 -10.43 -10.91
CA THR A 94 0.95 -10.87 -12.07
C THR A 94 0.82 -12.37 -12.33
N ASP A 95 0.79 -13.17 -11.26
CA ASP A 95 0.73 -14.63 -11.33
C ASP A 95 -0.27 -15.09 -10.27
N LEU A 96 -1.10 -16.06 -10.61
CA LEU A 96 -2.15 -16.59 -9.76
C LEU A 96 -1.95 -18.08 -9.52
N CYS A 97 -1.99 -18.49 -8.25
CA CYS A 97 -1.99 -19.91 -7.88
C CYS A 97 -3.03 -20.14 -6.79
N LEU A 98 -3.92 -21.10 -7.01
CA LEU A 98 -4.89 -21.57 -6.01
C LEU A 98 -4.71 -23.06 -5.77
N LYS A 99 -4.77 -23.43 -4.49
CA LYS A 99 -4.72 -24.83 -4.06
C LYS A 99 -5.77 -25.07 -2.99
N LYS A 100 -6.58 -26.11 -3.16
CA LYS A 100 -7.47 -26.63 -2.11
C LYS A 100 -6.82 -27.87 -1.49
N ASN A 101 -6.58 -27.85 -0.20
CA ASN A 101 -5.89 -28.92 0.53
C ASN A 101 -4.54 -29.32 -0.10
N GLY A 102 -3.78 -28.30 -0.54
CA GLY A 102 -2.47 -28.50 -1.17
C GLY A 102 -2.52 -28.89 -2.66
N VAL A 103 -3.66 -29.23 -3.22
CA VAL A 103 -3.84 -29.64 -4.63
C VAL A 103 -4.39 -28.46 -5.43
N ALA A 104 -3.81 -28.25 -6.64
CA ALA A 104 -4.34 -27.23 -7.55
C ALA A 104 -5.83 -27.48 -7.83
N CYS A 105 -6.64 -26.44 -7.67
CA CYS A 105 -8.08 -26.54 -7.83
C CYS A 105 -8.57 -25.70 -9.03
N PRO A 106 -9.64 -26.14 -9.71
CA PRO A 106 -10.29 -25.36 -10.73
C PRO A 106 -10.82 -24.05 -10.16
N VAL A 107 -10.65 -22.96 -10.90
CA VAL A 107 -11.17 -21.65 -10.57
C VAL A 107 -11.82 -21.04 -11.81
N ALA A 108 -13.03 -20.56 -11.68
CA ALA A 108 -13.68 -19.75 -12.72
C ALA A 108 -13.35 -18.28 -12.47
N GLU A 109 -12.89 -17.58 -13.50
CA GLU A 109 -12.60 -16.16 -13.42
C GLU A 109 -13.55 -15.36 -14.30
N SER A 110 -14.20 -14.36 -13.71
CA SER A 110 -15.09 -13.45 -14.43
C SER A 110 -15.14 -12.09 -13.73
N ASN A 111 -14.99 -11.00 -14.50
CA ASN A 111 -15.13 -9.62 -14.03
C ASN A 111 -14.31 -9.31 -12.75
N GLY A 112 -13.07 -9.82 -12.67
CA GLY A 112 -12.18 -9.61 -11.53
C GLY A 112 -12.53 -10.44 -10.28
N TRP A 113 -13.36 -11.47 -10.43
CA TRP A 113 -13.68 -12.43 -9.39
C TRP A 113 -13.17 -13.82 -9.73
N LEU A 114 -12.60 -14.46 -8.74
CA LEU A 114 -12.21 -15.87 -8.76
C LEU A 114 -13.29 -16.63 -8.00
N THR A 115 -13.89 -17.63 -8.61
CA THR A 115 -14.93 -18.45 -7.99
C THR A 115 -14.44 -19.86 -7.80
N VAL A 116 -14.39 -20.32 -6.56
CA VAL A 116 -14.04 -21.69 -6.19
C VAL A 116 -15.28 -22.37 -5.63
N ALA A 117 -15.68 -23.47 -6.27
CA ALA A 117 -16.87 -24.21 -5.88
C ALA A 117 -16.63 -25.10 -4.66
N GLY A 118 -17.67 -25.24 -3.81
CA GLY A 118 -17.73 -26.25 -2.77
C GLY A 118 -17.72 -27.69 -3.30
N PRO A 119 -17.89 -28.70 -2.45
CA PRO A 119 -18.25 -28.56 -1.05
C PRO A 119 -17.09 -28.18 -0.15
N TRP A 120 -17.41 -27.51 0.97
CA TRP A 120 -16.48 -27.10 2.01
C TRP A 120 -16.88 -27.75 3.34
N LYS A 121 -15.94 -28.40 4.02
CA LYS A 121 -16.18 -29.02 5.31
C LYS A 121 -15.10 -28.59 6.33
N GLU A 122 -13.95 -29.20 6.26
CA GLU A 122 -12.71 -28.83 6.94
C GLU A 122 -11.65 -28.71 5.85
N ASP A 123 -11.62 -27.57 5.17
CA ASP A 123 -10.81 -27.36 3.99
C ASP A 123 -9.87 -26.16 4.15
N VAL A 124 -8.72 -26.23 3.49
CA VAL A 124 -7.76 -25.12 3.39
C VAL A 124 -7.66 -24.70 1.93
N LEU A 125 -8.03 -23.45 1.65
CA LEU A 125 -7.80 -22.82 0.36
C LEU A 125 -6.61 -21.88 0.46
N SER A 126 -5.52 -22.20 -0.23
CA SER A 126 -4.34 -21.33 -0.34
C SER A 126 -4.38 -20.58 -1.66
N VAL A 127 -4.22 -19.26 -1.57
CA VAL A 127 -4.20 -18.34 -2.72
C VAL A 127 -2.87 -17.61 -2.72
N SER A 128 -2.26 -17.47 -3.89
CA SER A 128 -1.07 -16.65 -4.07
C SER A 128 -1.27 -15.69 -5.24
N PHE A 129 -1.31 -14.41 -4.93
CA PHE A 129 -1.28 -13.30 -5.88
C PHE A 129 0.18 -12.89 -6.09
N GLY A 130 0.73 -13.13 -7.27
CA GLY A 130 2.08 -12.71 -7.60
C GLY A 130 2.24 -11.21 -7.54
N MET A 131 3.29 -10.74 -6.84
CA MET A 131 3.59 -9.32 -6.66
C MET A 131 4.95 -9.02 -7.29
N LYS A 132 4.96 -8.13 -8.28
CA LYS A 132 6.19 -7.62 -8.92
C LYS A 132 6.26 -6.11 -8.77
N PRO A 133 7.46 -5.54 -8.52
CA PRO A 133 7.60 -4.10 -8.48
C PRO A 133 7.31 -3.51 -9.87
N VAL A 134 6.60 -2.39 -9.88
CA VAL A 134 6.23 -1.66 -11.09
C VAL A 134 6.47 -0.17 -10.88
N ALA A 135 7.16 0.46 -11.83
CA ALA A 135 7.20 1.92 -11.91
C ALA A 135 5.95 2.38 -12.67
N LYS A 136 4.96 2.86 -11.95
CA LYS A 136 3.70 3.36 -12.52
C LYS A 136 3.79 4.83 -12.88
N VAL A 137 3.04 5.20 -13.90
CA VAL A 137 2.78 6.60 -14.24
C VAL A 137 1.96 7.23 -13.12
N ALA A 138 2.51 8.26 -12.49
CA ALA A 138 1.80 9.14 -11.59
C ALA A 138 1.29 10.33 -12.40
N PRO A 139 -0.01 10.58 -12.52
CA PRO A 139 -0.56 11.69 -13.28
C PRO A 139 0.00 13.01 -12.76
N ASP A 140 0.37 13.88 -13.68
CA ASP A 140 0.75 15.26 -13.42
C ASP A 140 0.16 16.15 -14.51
N GLU A 141 -0.73 17.03 -14.11
CA GLU A 141 -1.43 17.96 -15.02
C GLU A 141 -0.51 19.09 -15.52
N PHE A 142 0.61 19.30 -14.83
CA PHE A 142 1.53 20.41 -15.08
C PHE A 142 2.80 20.01 -15.87
N SER A 143 2.98 18.73 -16.15
CA SER A 143 4.17 18.21 -16.80
C SER A 143 3.85 17.50 -18.10
N ALA A 144 4.66 17.78 -19.15
CA ALA A 144 4.56 17.08 -20.44
C ALA A 144 4.85 15.58 -20.33
N GLU A 145 5.72 15.22 -19.38
CA GLU A 145 6.08 13.82 -19.09
C GLU A 145 5.67 13.46 -17.67
N PRO A 146 4.74 12.51 -17.48
CA PRO A 146 4.26 12.14 -16.15
C PRO A 146 5.37 11.58 -15.26
N PHE A 147 5.31 11.89 -13.97
CA PHE A 147 6.19 11.31 -12.96
C PHE A 147 6.01 9.79 -12.85
N ARG A 148 6.96 9.14 -12.20
CA ARG A 148 6.90 7.70 -11.89
C ARG A 148 6.85 7.49 -10.38
N ALA A 149 5.89 6.66 -9.96
CA ALA A 149 5.81 6.10 -8.61
C ALA A 149 6.12 4.61 -8.66
N VAL A 150 6.67 4.06 -7.58
CA VAL A 150 7.00 2.62 -7.50
C VAL A 150 5.99 1.92 -6.61
N GLU A 151 5.38 0.87 -7.14
CA GLU A 151 4.42 0.03 -6.43
C GLU A 151 4.87 -1.43 -6.35
N LEU A 152 4.44 -2.11 -5.30
CA LEU A 152 4.51 -3.56 -5.17
C LEU A 152 3.17 -4.08 -4.64
N GLY A 153 2.41 -4.74 -5.50
CA GLY A 153 1.05 -5.12 -5.16
C GLY A 153 0.18 -3.91 -4.81
N PRO A 154 -0.47 -3.87 -3.64
CA PRO A 154 -1.31 -2.75 -3.22
C PRO A 154 -0.54 -1.59 -2.58
N LEU A 155 0.76 -1.75 -2.38
CA LEU A 155 1.58 -0.77 -1.65
C LEU A 155 2.30 0.18 -2.60
N VAL A 156 2.20 1.47 -2.33
CA VAL A 156 3.05 2.51 -2.92
C VAL A 156 4.28 2.66 -2.05
N PHE A 157 5.44 2.79 -2.69
CA PHE A 157 6.73 2.92 -2.03
C PHE A 157 7.31 4.32 -2.21
N ALA A 158 8.05 4.76 -1.21
CA ALA A 158 8.65 6.08 -1.16
C ALA A 158 10.11 6.02 -0.72
N GLN A 159 10.91 6.97 -1.21
CA GLN A 159 12.18 7.30 -0.58
C GLN A 159 11.89 7.88 0.80
N ARG A 160 12.40 7.24 1.84
CA ARG A 160 12.33 7.75 3.20
C ARG A 160 13.25 8.96 3.36
N ILE A 161 12.72 10.02 3.94
CA ILE A 161 13.50 11.16 4.41
C ILE A 161 13.64 11.00 5.92
N GLU A 162 14.85 10.97 6.42
CA GLU A 162 15.11 10.91 7.85
C GLU A 162 14.56 12.15 8.54
N GLU A 163 13.84 11.97 9.64
CA GLU A 163 13.04 12.98 10.31
C GLU A 163 13.71 13.43 11.60
N ALA A 164 13.82 14.75 11.80
CA ALA A 164 14.08 15.37 13.08
C ALA A 164 12.78 15.96 13.62
N TRP A 165 12.37 15.51 14.80
CA TRP A 165 11.16 15.95 15.45
C TRP A 165 11.46 16.96 16.53
N THR A 166 10.75 18.09 16.53
CA THR A 166 10.84 19.13 17.54
C THR A 166 9.48 19.49 18.09
N GLU A 167 9.40 19.69 19.40
CA GLU A 167 8.24 20.28 20.03
C GLU A 167 8.18 21.77 19.65
N VAL A 168 6.99 22.24 19.23
CA VAL A 168 6.79 23.62 18.83
C VAL A 168 5.59 24.23 19.58
N PRO A 169 5.63 25.54 19.86
CA PRO A 169 4.48 26.21 20.46
C PRO A 169 3.29 26.19 19.51
N PRO A 170 2.06 26.20 20.04
CA PRO A 170 0.85 26.27 19.21
C PRO A 170 0.87 27.46 18.26
N VAL A 171 0.65 27.21 16.97
CA VAL A 171 0.61 28.27 15.94
C VAL A 171 -0.58 29.19 16.12
N LYS A 172 -1.66 28.68 16.71
CA LYS A 172 -2.87 29.46 17.08
C LYS A 172 -3.28 29.13 18.50
N PRO A 173 -3.07 30.02 19.46
CA PRO A 173 -3.44 29.79 20.87
C PRO A 173 -4.96 29.83 21.15
N SER A 174 -5.80 29.94 20.14
CA SER A 174 -7.24 30.09 20.27
C SER A 174 -8.00 28.82 20.69
N SER A 175 -7.35 27.68 20.72
CA SER A 175 -7.94 26.43 21.20
C SER A 175 -7.20 25.97 22.45
N PRO A 176 -7.86 25.87 23.60
CA PRO A 176 -7.25 25.33 24.80
C PRO A 176 -6.91 23.88 24.56
N LEU A 177 -5.62 23.57 24.45
CA LEU A 177 -5.14 22.20 24.41
C LEU A 177 -5.42 21.51 25.75
N PRO A 178 -5.86 20.26 25.77
CA PRO A 178 -5.86 19.47 26.98
C PRO A 178 -4.47 19.45 27.61
N LYS A 179 -4.40 19.49 28.94
CA LYS A 179 -3.12 19.49 29.65
C LYS A 179 -2.26 18.28 29.23
N GLY A 180 -1.02 18.54 28.80
CA GLY A 180 -0.09 17.51 28.36
C GLY A 180 -0.13 17.20 26.85
N TRP A 181 -0.91 17.93 26.06
CA TRP A 181 -0.87 17.81 24.60
C TRP A 181 0.14 18.80 24.02
N THR A 182 0.91 18.33 23.05
CA THR A 182 2.04 19.05 22.47
C THR A 182 1.93 19.05 20.95
N TRP A 183 2.39 20.12 20.35
CA TRP A 183 2.55 20.23 18.90
C TRP A 183 3.95 19.80 18.51
N TYR A 184 4.04 19.11 17.40
CA TYR A 184 5.33 18.64 16.88
C TYR A 184 5.51 19.09 15.44
N GLU A 185 6.74 19.45 15.10
CA GLU A 185 7.17 19.68 13.73
C GLU A 185 8.17 18.61 13.32
N ALA A 186 7.93 18.00 12.15
CA ALA A 186 8.87 17.10 11.51
C ALA A 186 9.62 17.84 10.40
N ARG A 187 10.92 17.87 10.47
CA ARG A 187 11.81 18.41 9.44
C ARG A 187 12.77 17.33 8.96
N PRO A 188 13.29 17.43 7.72
CA PRO A 188 14.40 16.56 7.32
C PRO A 188 15.59 16.74 8.28
N ALA A 189 16.11 15.62 8.82
CA ALA A 189 17.30 15.63 9.68
C ALA A 189 18.55 16.08 8.91
N GLN A 190 18.56 15.83 7.59
CA GLN A 190 19.59 16.27 6.65
C GLN A 190 18.90 16.78 5.39
N PRO A 191 19.52 17.66 4.59
CA PRO A 191 18.99 18.06 3.31
C PRO A 191 18.64 16.82 2.46
N PRO A 192 17.40 16.68 1.98
CA PRO A 192 16.99 15.50 1.25
C PRO A 192 17.74 15.42 -0.10
N LYS A 193 18.16 14.22 -0.45
CA LYS A 193 18.77 13.95 -1.74
C LYS A 193 17.66 13.86 -2.79
N HIS A 194 17.80 14.62 -3.88
CA HIS A 194 16.88 14.58 -5.00
C HIS A 194 17.35 13.58 -6.05
N TYR A 195 16.40 12.86 -6.62
CA TYR A 195 16.67 11.82 -7.60
C TYR A 195 15.74 11.92 -8.79
N ALA A 196 16.21 11.42 -9.93
CA ALA A 196 15.40 11.18 -11.12
C ALA A 196 15.47 9.69 -11.47
N MET A 197 14.42 9.17 -12.08
CA MET A 197 14.31 7.78 -12.45
C MET A 197 14.87 7.55 -13.86
N PRO A 198 15.95 6.76 -14.02
CA PRO A 198 16.47 6.45 -15.33
C PRO A 198 15.48 5.62 -16.14
N LEU A 199 15.50 5.74 -17.47
CA LEU A 199 14.60 5.00 -18.36
C LEU A 199 14.71 3.48 -18.16
N SER A 200 15.90 2.99 -17.87
CA SER A 200 16.13 1.57 -17.53
C SER A 200 15.35 1.11 -16.29
N THR A 201 15.20 1.96 -15.29
CA THR A 201 14.40 1.67 -14.08
C THR A 201 12.91 1.88 -14.35
N ALA A 202 12.55 2.94 -15.08
CA ALA A 202 11.15 3.26 -15.37
C ALA A 202 10.47 2.23 -16.28
N PHE A 203 11.21 1.65 -17.25
CA PHE A 203 10.67 0.75 -18.26
C PHE A 203 11.34 -0.65 -18.25
N GLY A 204 12.44 -0.81 -17.51
CA GLY A 204 13.18 -2.06 -17.43
C GLY A 204 12.50 -3.08 -16.51
N LYS A 205 12.43 -4.32 -16.96
CA LYS A 205 11.95 -5.41 -16.11
C LYS A 205 13.06 -5.90 -15.17
N GLY A 206 12.73 -6.03 -13.87
CA GLY A 206 13.64 -6.64 -12.89
C GLY A 206 14.76 -5.72 -12.37
N THR A 207 14.75 -4.44 -12.69
CA THR A 207 15.71 -3.46 -12.18
C THR A 207 15.46 -3.13 -10.71
N VAL A 208 14.20 -3.06 -10.29
CA VAL A 208 13.81 -2.84 -8.90
C VAL A 208 13.86 -4.18 -8.15
N ARG A 209 14.62 -4.22 -7.07
CA ARG A 209 14.81 -5.44 -6.25
C ARG A 209 13.97 -5.38 -4.99
N VAL A 210 13.39 -6.50 -4.61
CA VAL A 210 12.58 -6.66 -3.39
C VAL A 210 13.45 -7.27 -2.29
N LYS A 211 13.59 -6.57 -1.17
CA LYS A 211 14.15 -7.09 0.08
C LYS A 211 13.00 -7.48 1.00
N ARG A 212 13.08 -8.70 1.55
CA ARG A 212 12.09 -9.19 2.53
C ARG A 212 12.78 -9.59 3.81
N THR A 213 12.13 -9.25 4.93
CA THR A 213 12.49 -9.68 6.29
C THR A 213 11.27 -10.35 6.91
N PRO A 214 11.42 -11.16 7.96
CA PRO A 214 10.27 -11.65 8.70
C PRO A 214 9.38 -10.49 9.17
N ASN A 215 8.06 -10.74 9.22
CA ASN A 215 7.12 -9.76 9.72
C ASN A 215 7.38 -9.51 11.22
N ALA A 216 7.33 -8.26 11.65
CA ALA A 216 7.44 -7.83 13.03
C ALA A 216 6.07 -7.49 13.60
N ASP A 217 5.94 -7.43 14.91
CA ASP A 217 4.68 -7.09 15.60
C ASP A 217 4.13 -5.73 15.18
N TYR A 218 5.01 -4.82 14.78
CA TYR A 218 4.64 -3.51 14.26
C TYR A 218 5.28 -3.24 12.88
N PRO A 219 4.66 -3.75 11.80
CA PRO A 219 5.25 -3.74 10.46
C PRO A 219 5.34 -2.33 9.84
N TRP A 220 4.65 -1.35 10.40
CA TRP A 220 4.72 0.04 9.93
C TRP A 220 5.93 0.80 10.48
N GLU A 221 6.54 0.34 11.55
CA GLU A 221 7.84 0.84 12.02
C GLU A 221 9.00 0.13 11.32
N ASN A 222 8.91 -1.21 11.23
CA ASN A 222 9.89 -2.06 10.59
C ASN A 222 9.22 -2.89 9.48
N PRO A 223 9.04 -2.33 8.28
CA PRO A 223 8.29 -3.00 7.23
C PRO A 223 9.01 -4.28 6.78
N PRO A 224 8.26 -5.40 6.67
CA PRO A 224 8.83 -6.68 6.24
C PRO A 224 9.19 -6.70 4.76
N VAL A 225 8.85 -5.65 4.02
CA VAL A 225 9.18 -5.49 2.61
C VAL A 225 9.73 -4.09 2.34
N ARG A 226 10.86 -4.05 1.63
CA ARG A 226 11.51 -2.84 1.14
C ARG A 226 11.90 -3.04 -0.31
N LEU A 227 12.04 -1.95 -1.05
CA LEU A 227 12.53 -2.00 -2.42
C LEU A 227 13.90 -1.32 -2.51
N VAL A 228 14.72 -1.82 -3.41
CA VAL A 228 15.96 -1.16 -3.82
C VAL A 228 15.76 -0.70 -5.24
N VAL A 229 15.71 0.61 -5.42
CA VAL A 229 15.39 1.28 -6.68
C VAL A 229 16.64 1.99 -7.19
N PRO A 230 17.17 1.60 -8.36
CA PRO A 230 18.27 2.32 -8.98
C PRO A 230 17.80 3.69 -9.48
N LEU A 231 18.36 4.76 -8.94
CA LEU A 231 18.05 6.14 -9.31
C LEU A 231 19.33 6.92 -9.60
N VAL A 232 19.23 7.98 -10.40
CA VAL A 232 20.33 8.90 -10.62
C VAL A 232 20.11 10.18 -9.84
N ARG A 233 21.18 10.79 -9.34
CA ARG A 233 21.08 12.07 -8.66
C ARG A 233 20.64 13.16 -9.61
N ALA A 234 19.70 13.98 -9.16
CA ALA A 234 19.38 15.24 -9.80
C ALA A 234 20.29 16.32 -9.23
N SER A 235 21.00 17.04 -10.11
CA SER A 235 22.01 18.06 -9.71
C SER A 235 21.38 19.34 -9.18
N ALA A 236 20.12 19.61 -9.54
CA ALA A 236 19.38 20.76 -9.05
C ALA A 236 18.29 20.30 -8.10
N ALA A 237 18.12 21.06 -7.01
CA ALA A 237 16.88 21.01 -6.27
C ALA A 237 15.73 21.22 -7.25
N TYR A 238 14.70 20.38 -7.18
CA TYR A 238 13.50 20.62 -7.96
C TYR A 238 13.04 22.06 -7.74
N PRO A 239 12.82 22.87 -8.78
CA PRO A 239 12.26 24.18 -8.58
C PRO A 239 10.91 24.01 -7.90
N VAL A 240 10.80 24.50 -6.69
CA VAL A 240 9.56 24.45 -5.92
C VAL A 240 8.87 25.78 -6.13
N ASP A 241 7.65 25.77 -6.64
CA ASP A 241 6.84 26.97 -6.69
C ASP A 241 6.61 27.48 -5.27
N PRO A 242 7.06 28.70 -4.91
CA PRO A 242 6.85 29.24 -3.57
C PRO A 242 5.39 29.31 -3.15
N GLU A 243 4.46 29.48 -4.08
CA GLU A 243 3.03 29.50 -3.80
C GLU A 243 2.44 28.12 -3.53
N LEU A 244 3.01 27.07 -4.11
CA LEU A 244 2.64 25.68 -3.89
C LEU A 244 3.36 25.04 -2.69
N GLN A 245 4.40 25.68 -2.17
CA GLN A 245 5.20 25.18 -1.03
C GLN A 245 4.38 24.93 0.24
N GLN A 246 3.20 25.53 0.36
CA GLN A 246 2.39 25.34 1.56
C GLN A 246 1.77 23.95 1.69
N HIS A 247 1.69 23.16 0.60
CA HIS A 247 0.94 21.91 0.62
C HIS A 247 1.66 20.67 0.06
N THR A 248 2.53 20.81 -0.91
CA THR A 248 3.35 19.68 -1.44
C THR A 248 4.47 20.18 -2.34
N PRO A 249 5.74 19.93 -2.03
CA PRO A 249 6.82 20.20 -2.96
C PRO A 249 6.78 19.16 -4.09
N LEU A 250 5.96 19.40 -5.11
CA LEU A 250 6.05 18.64 -6.36
C LEU A 250 7.14 19.28 -7.21
N PRO A 251 8.05 18.49 -7.79
CA PRO A 251 9.02 19.03 -8.74
C PRO A 251 8.29 19.58 -9.97
N LEU A 252 8.51 20.87 -10.30
CA LEU A 252 7.86 21.53 -11.42
C LEU A 252 8.44 21.14 -12.80
N ALA A 253 9.58 20.48 -12.83
CA ALA A 253 10.24 20.08 -14.08
C ALA A 253 10.27 18.56 -14.21
N ASN A 254 9.77 18.09 -15.35
CA ASN A 254 9.87 16.70 -15.77
C ASN A 254 9.82 16.65 -17.31
N PRO A 255 10.77 16.06 -18.03
CA PRO A 255 11.93 15.34 -17.51
C PRO A 255 13.04 16.28 -16.99
N VAL A 256 13.84 15.76 -16.07
CA VAL A 256 15.02 16.48 -15.55
C VAL A 256 16.25 15.98 -16.29
N PRO A 257 17.15 16.88 -16.77
CA PRO A 257 18.46 16.46 -17.25
C PRO A 257 19.19 15.69 -16.14
N ALA A 258 19.56 14.45 -16.41
CA ALA A 258 20.47 13.73 -15.54
C ALA A 258 21.87 14.29 -15.74
N ASP A 259 22.66 14.37 -14.67
CA ASP A 259 24.10 14.60 -14.82
C ASP A 259 24.68 13.55 -15.75
N ILE A 260 25.22 14.00 -16.88
CA ILE A 260 25.76 13.12 -17.92
C ILE A 260 26.87 12.28 -17.30
N GLY A 261 26.69 10.97 -17.25
CA GLY A 261 27.63 10.04 -16.66
C GLY A 261 27.34 9.65 -15.22
N ALA A 262 26.26 10.14 -14.61
CA ALA A 262 25.85 9.68 -13.28
C ALA A 262 25.49 8.19 -13.32
N THR A 263 26.26 7.39 -12.61
CA THR A 263 25.94 5.98 -12.37
C THR A 263 24.74 5.90 -11.45
N PRO A 264 23.70 5.09 -11.77
CA PRO A 264 22.59 4.89 -10.85
C PRO A 264 23.08 4.37 -9.49
N GLU A 265 22.61 4.97 -8.43
CA GLU A 265 22.82 4.48 -7.06
C GLU A 265 21.57 3.77 -6.56
N ASP A 266 21.79 2.78 -5.72
CA ASP A 266 20.72 2.01 -5.07
C ASP A 266 20.08 2.83 -3.95
N VAL A 267 18.82 3.18 -4.12
CA VAL A 267 18.04 3.92 -3.12
C VAL A 267 17.02 2.97 -2.48
N GLU A 268 17.03 2.90 -1.15
CA GLU A 268 16.06 2.10 -0.41
C GLU A 268 14.72 2.84 -0.31
N PHE A 269 13.65 2.15 -0.69
CA PHE A 269 12.28 2.61 -0.58
C PHE A 269 11.51 1.78 0.44
N VAL A 270 10.64 2.45 1.18
CA VAL A 270 9.74 1.84 2.17
C VAL A 270 8.28 2.11 1.78
N PRO A 271 7.31 1.31 2.26
CA PRO A 271 5.89 1.63 2.08
C PRO A 271 5.55 3.03 2.60
N VAL A 272 4.71 3.75 1.89
CA VAL A 272 4.34 5.15 2.22
C VAL A 272 3.87 5.33 3.65
N GLY A 273 3.18 4.33 4.23
CA GLY A 273 2.70 4.40 5.62
C GLY A 273 3.78 4.33 6.71
N VAL A 274 5.04 4.08 6.33
CA VAL A 274 6.18 3.91 7.27
C VAL A 274 6.87 5.23 7.61
N THR A 275 6.62 6.29 6.86
CA THR A 275 7.34 7.57 6.99
C THR A 275 6.39 8.75 6.85
N ASN A 276 6.66 9.82 7.58
CA ASN A 276 5.90 11.07 7.49
C ASN A 276 6.49 12.00 6.43
N LEU A 277 7.84 12.07 6.34
CA LEU A 277 8.53 12.82 5.29
C LEU A 277 9.05 11.86 4.22
N ARG A 278 8.65 12.07 2.96
CA ARG A 278 8.92 11.14 1.88
C ARG A 278 8.85 11.77 0.50
N LEU A 279 9.51 11.13 -0.46
CA LEU A 279 9.34 11.38 -1.89
C LEU A 279 8.77 10.12 -2.55
N THR A 280 7.63 10.24 -3.21
CA THR A 280 6.91 9.13 -3.86
C THR A 280 6.96 9.20 -5.37
N CYS A 281 7.04 10.39 -5.93
CA CYS A 281 7.00 10.63 -7.37
C CYS A 281 8.35 11.16 -7.85
N PHE A 282 8.86 10.56 -8.92
CA PHE A 282 10.17 10.85 -9.46
C PHE A 282 10.07 11.25 -10.94
N PRO A 283 10.72 12.36 -11.36
CA PRO A 283 10.81 12.70 -12.75
C PRO A 283 11.65 11.67 -13.51
N LEU A 284 11.45 11.59 -14.82
CA LEU A 284 12.32 10.80 -15.68
C LEU A 284 13.67 11.50 -15.85
N ALA A 285 14.74 10.71 -15.75
CA ALA A 285 16.07 11.16 -16.15
C ALA A 285 16.21 10.98 -17.66
N VAL A 286 16.38 12.05 -18.38
CA VAL A 286 16.71 12.03 -19.81
C VAL A 286 18.17 12.45 -20.00
N ARG A 287 18.84 11.82 -20.96
CA ARG A 287 20.11 12.35 -21.44
C ARG A 287 19.81 13.67 -22.16
N PRO A 288 20.58 14.72 -21.91
CA PRO A 288 20.45 15.97 -22.64
C PRO A 288 20.67 15.77 -24.14
#